data_83d55b716e8ea7f41c135e7a88324070
#
_entry.id   83d55b716e8ea7f41c135e7a88324070
#
_cell.length_a   1.000
_cell.length_b   1.000
_cell.length_c   1.000
_cell.angle_alpha   90.00
_cell.angle_beta   90.00
_cell.angle_gamma   90.00
#
_symmetry.space_group_name_H-M   'P 1'
#
loop_
_entity.id
_entity.type
_entity.pdbx_description
1 polymer ?
#
loop_
_entity_poly.entity_id
_entity_poly.type
_entity_poly.pdbx_seq_one_letter_code
_entity_poly.pdbx_strand_id
1 'polypeptide(L)'
;MVLCMKYDKLTQKKSVLDRCRPLHSDIVRNLDDWFRVELTYTSNAIEGNTLTRRETALVVEKGLTVGGKSLTEHLEATNHASALDWVKEKVAATQKNISEKDILKIHDVILKGIDDHNSGQYRNVSVRISGSAVVLPNHAKVSYLMEEFADWLATDNDIHPVEFAAEAHYRLVTIHPFTDGNGRTARLLMNMILLMSGYPPAIIRKRDRLKYITALETAQLGGSKEAYLKLIAKAVDRSLDIYIKAVKGEDAEQENGDTLLKIGELAKAVGEANSTIRHWTKEGLLEVSDITDSGYHLYATDTIERIKQIHVLKKKRLTLQEIKRHLT
;
A
#
# COMPACT_ATOMS: atom_id res chain seq x y z
N MET A 1 -20.96 -1.52 -18.44
CA MET A 1 -21.90 -1.64 -17.30
C MET A 1 -21.28 -2.33 -16.08
N VAL A 2 -20.40 -3.30 -16.20
CA VAL A 2 -19.74 -4.00 -15.06
C VAL A 2 -18.68 -3.14 -14.33
N LEU A 3 -18.02 -2.20 -14.99
CA LEU A 3 -16.99 -1.35 -14.36
C LEU A 3 -17.58 -0.29 -13.39
N CYS A 4 -18.80 0.21 -13.65
CA CYS A 4 -19.41 1.26 -12.82
C CYS A 4 -19.74 0.76 -11.40
N MET A 5 -20.21 -0.46 -11.23
CA MET A 5 -20.59 -1.05 -9.94
C MET A 5 -19.40 -1.28 -8.98
N LYS A 6 -18.16 -1.27 -9.49
CA LYS A 6 -16.94 -1.63 -8.74
C LYS A 6 -16.59 -0.60 -7.65
N TYR A 7 -16.89 0.68 -7.87
CA TYR A 7 -16.54 1.78 -6.97
C TYR A 7 -17.74 2.42 -6.27
N ASP A 8 -18.97 1.97 -6.58
CA ASP A 8 -20.22 2.54 -6.00
C ASP A 8 -20.21 2.53 -4.48
N LYS A 9 -19.71 1.43 -3.87
CA LYS A 9 -19.58 1.33 -2.41
C LYS A 9 -18.63 2.40 -1.84
N LEU A 10 -17.50 2.67 -2.53
CA LEU A 10 -16.53 3.68 -2.10
C LEU A 10 -17.12 5.09 -2.22
N THR A 11 -17.83 5.37 -3.32
CA THR A 11 -18.56 6.62 -3.53
C THR A 11 -19.64 6.84 -2.46
N GLN A 12 -20.40 5.80 -2.11
CA GLN A 12 -21.38 5.86 -1.04
C GLN A 12 -20.74 6.17 0.32
N LYS A 13 -19.66 5.47 0.69
CA LYS A 13 -18.93 5.73 1.93
C LYS A 13 -18.33 7.15 1.95
N LYS A 14 -17.74 7.58 0.82
CA LYS A 14 -17.24 8.95 0.70
C LYS A 14 -18.36 9.97 0.90
N SER A 15 -19.52 9.77 0.31
CA SER A 15 -20.68 10.64 0.50
C SER A 15 -21.16 10.71 1.96
N VAL A 16 -21.01 9.61 2.72
CA VAL A 16 -21.27 9.62 4.18
C VAL A 16 -20.25 10.52 4.88
N LEU A 17 -18.97 10.37 4.57
CA LEU A 17 -17.91 11.19 5.15
C LEU A 17 -18.07 12.68 4.77
N ASP A 18 -18.38 12.98 3.52
CA ASP A 18 -18.56 14.36 3.02
C ASP A 18 -19.68 15.11 3.74
N ARG A 19 -20.77 14.41 4.10
CA ARG A 19 -21.86 15.01 4.92
C ARG A 19 -21.45 15.39 6.33
N CYS A 20 -20.36 14.82 6.83
CA CYS A 20 -19.80 15.15 8.15
C CYS A 20 -18.77 16.28 8.09
N ARG A 21 -18.43 16.78 6.92
CA ARG A 21 -17.46 17.88 6.74
C ARG A 21 -18.09 19.27 7.00
N PRO A 22 -17.35 20.22 7.59
CA PRO A 22 -15.96 20.08 8.05
C PRO A 22 -15.86 19.19 9.29
N LEU A 23 -14.85 18.32 9.34
CA LEU A 23 -14.60 17.45 10.49
C LEU A 23 -14.06 18.27 11.67
N HIS A 24 -14.32 17.82 12.90
CA HIS A 24 -13.77 18.45 14.10
C HIS A 24 -12.23 18.41 14.06
N SER A 25 -11.59 19.52 14.42
CA SER A 25 -10.13 19.70 14.31
C SER A 25 -9.32 18.62 15.05
N ASP A 26 -9.80 18.17 16.22
CA ASP A 26 -9.11 17.13 16.99
C ASP A 26 -9.20 15.76 16.35
N ILE A 27 -10.33 15.45 15.67
CA ILE A 27 -10.47 14.21 14.88
C ILE A 27 -9.50 14.24 13.70
N VAL A 28 -9.45 15.37 12.98
CA VAL A 28 -8.54 15.54 11.83
C VAL A 28 -7.10 15.35 12.27
N ARG A 29 -6.67 16.04 13.35
CA ARG A 29 -5.31 15.94 13.86
C ARG A 29 -4.95 14.51 14.28
N ASN A 30 -5.82 13.85 15.04
CA ASN A 30 -5.60 12.47 15.49
C ASN A 30 -5.47 11.50 14.33
N LEU A 31 -6.36 11.59 13.30
CA LEU A 31 -6.28 10.78 12.10
C LEU A 31 -5.01 11.09 11.30
N ASP A 32 -4.65 12.35 11.17
CA ASP A 32 -3.47 12.79 10.43
C ASP A 32 -2.18 12.24 11.05
N ASP A 33 -2.05 12.30 12.38
CA ASP A 33 -0.91 11.76 13.11
C ASP A 33 -0.84 10.24 12.95
N TRP A 34 -1.98 9.56 13.09
CA TRP A 34 -2.05 8.12 12.92
C TRP A 34 -1.71 7.69 11.48
N PHE A 35 -2.31 8.32 10.46
CA PHE A 35 -2.02 8.01 9.05
C PHE A 35 -0.57 8.34 8.68
N ARG A 36 0.02 9.37 9.28
CA ARG A 36 1.41 9.73 9.07
C ARG A 36 2.36 8.60 9.47
N VAL A 37 2.13 7.97 10.62
CA VAL A 37 2.91 6.82 11.08
C VAL A 37 2.61 5.59 10.24
N GLU A 38 1.34 5.26 10.00
CA GLU A 38 0.94 4.05 9.28
C GLU A 38 1.42 4.02 7.83
N LEU A 39 1.27 5.12 7.10
CA LEU A 39 1.75 5.23 5.72
C LEU A 39 3.27 5.15 5.64
N THR A 40 3.97 5.80 6.58
CA THR A 40 5.43 5.72 6.65
C THR A 40 5.90 4.31 6.94
N TYR A 41 5.33 3.68 7.98
CA TYR A 41 5.67 2.31 8.34
C TYR A 41 5.42 1.33 7.19
N THR A 42 4.20 1.31 6.67
CA THR A 42 3.81 0.30 5.67
C THR A 42 4.53 0.49 4.35
N SER A 43 4.72 1.73 3.90
CA SER A 43 5.41 2.05 2.65
C SER A 43 6.89 1.63 2.69
N ASN A 44 7.60 1.91 3.79
CA ASN A 44 8.99 1.52 3.95
C ASN A 44 9.15 0.02 4.20
N ALA A 45 8.23 -0.61 4.94
CA ALA A 45 8.25 -2.05 5.17
C ALA A 45 8.06 -2.87 3.87
N ILE A 46 7.32 -2.35 2.88
CA ILE A 46 7.20 -2.95 1.55
C ILE A 46 8.56 -2.98 0.85
N GLU A 47 9.39 -1.97 1.03
CA GLU A 47 10.74 -1.87 0.44
C GLU A 47 11.82 -2.60 1.26
N GLY A 48 11.47 -3.21 2.40
CA GLY A 48 12.39 -4.00 3.20
C GLY A 48 12.91 -3.32 4.46
N ASN A 49 12.48 -2.08 4.77
CA ASN A 49 12.80 -1.44 6.04
C ASN A 49 12.30 -2.28 7.22
N THR A 50 13.13 -2.47 8.23
CA THR A 50 12.88 -3.39 9.35
C THR A 50 12.34 -2.71 10.62
N LEU A 51 12.16 -1.39 10.61
CA LEU A 51 11.50 -0.68 11.70
C LEU A 51 10.10 -1.25 11.93
N THR A 52 9.75 -1.53 13.17
CA THR A 52 8.39 -1.84 13.56
C THR A 52 7.51 -0.59 13.55
N ARG A 53 6.19 -0.74 13.54
CA ARG A 53 5.26 0.39 13.65
C ARG A 53 5.57 1.30 14.85
N ARG A 54 5.83 0.70 16.03
CA ARG A 54 6.18 1.44 17.24
C ARG A 54 7.51 2.20 17.11
N GLU A 55 8.51 1.57 16.52
CA GLU A 55 9.80 2.20 16.25
C GLU A 55 9.66 3.32 15.22
N THR A 56 8.87 3.13 14.17
CA THR A 56 8.56 4.18 13.20
C THR A 56 7.91 5.38 13.87
N ALA A 57 6.93 5.17 14.79
CA ALA A 57 6.34 6.25 15.56
C ALA A 57 7.38 7.00 16.42
N LEU A 58 8.29 6.27 17.10
CA LEU A 58 9.36 6.91 17.89
C LEU A 58 10.29 7.77 17.02
N VAL A 59 10.67 7.28 15.83
CA VAL A 59 11.52 8.00 14.88
C VAL A 59 10.79 9.23 14.33
N VAL A 60 9.56 9.06 13.85
CA VAL A 60 8.82 10.11 13.11
C VAL A 60 8.23 11.18 14.04
N GLU A 61 7.69 10.79 15.20
CA GLU A 61 7.03 11.73 16.12
C GLU A 61 7.97 12.32 17.16
N LYS A 62 8.96 11.54 17.60
CA LYS A 62 9.85 11.93 18.71
C LYS A 62 11.27 12.25 18.27
N GLY A 63 11.62 11.97 17.00
CA GLY A 63 12.99 12.16 16.50
C GLY A 63 14.03 11.26 17.20
N LEU A 64 13.60 10.13 17.78
CA LEU A 64 14.47 9.23 18.53
C LEU A 64 15.12 8.22 17.60
N THR A 65 16.37 7.84 17.90
CA THR A 65 17.05 6.73 17.23
C THR A 65 16.72 5.41 17.91
N VAL A 66 16.65 4.34 17.11
CA VAL A 66 16.35 2.99 17.57
C VAL A 66 17.61 2.13 17.43
N GLY A 67 18.02 1.50 18.53
CA GLY A 67 19.19 0.61 18.54
C GLY A 67 19.02 -0.60 17.62
N GLY A 68 20.10 -1.00 16.94
CA GLY A 68 20.09 -2.15 16.02
C GLY A 68 19.47 -1.88 14.65
N LYS A 69 19.15 -0.63 14.32
CA LYS A 69 18.67 -0.19 13.02
C LYS A 69 19.68 0.72 12.34
N SER A 70 19.78 0.63 11.02
CA SER A 70 20.72 1.45 10.24
C SER A 70 20.29 2.93 10.19
N LEU A 71 21.24 3.83 9.94
CA LEU A 71 20.93 5.24 9.69
C LEU A 71 20.01 5.39 8.47
N THR A 72 20.22 4.59 7.42
CA THR A 72 19.38 4.60 6.21
C THR A 72 17.91 4.32 6.55
N GLU A 73 17.61 3.32 7.39
CA GLU A 73 16.26 3.00 7.80
C GLU A 73 15.57 4.16 8.56
N HIS A 74 16.33 4.89 9.38
CA HIS A 74 15.82 6.09 10.06
C HIS A 74 15.55 7.22 9.06
N LEU A 75 16.49 7.46 8.12
CA LEU A 75 16.29 8.46 7.08
C LEU A 75 15.12 8.13 6.17
N GLU A 76 14.93 6.86 5.77
CA GLU A 76 13.76 6.43 5.01
C GLU A 76 12.45 6.76 5.73
N ALA A 77 12.36 6.54 7.04
CA ALA A 77 11.18 6.85 7.83
C ALA A 77 10.95 8.37 7.93
N THR A 78 11.96 9.14 8.29
CA THR A 78 11.85 10.60 8.42
C THR A 78 11.58 11.28 7.08
N ASN A 79 12.22 10.85 6.02
CA ASN A 79 12.04 11.38 4.67
C ASN A 79 10.65 11.07 4.12
N HIS A 80 10.16 9.84 4.30
CA HIS A 80 8.80 9.48 3.88
C HIS A 80 7.74 10.31 4.61
N ALA A 81 7.89 10.50 5.93
CA ALA A 81 7.01 11.36 6.71
C ALA A 81 7.05 12.82 6.22
N SER A 82 8.25 13.36 5.94
CA SER A 82 8.43 14.71 5.40
C SER A 82 7.83 14.85 3.99
N ALA A 83 7.96 13.83 3.14
CA ALA A 83 7.35 13.82 1.82
C ALA A 83 5.82 13.79 1.89
N LEU A 84 5.26 13.04 2.87
CA LEU A 84 3.81 13.02 3.12
C LEU A 84 3.31 14.39 3.63
N ASP A 85 4.07 15.05 4.51
CA ASP A 85 3.73 16.40 4.99
C ASP A 85 3.69 17.38 3.81
N TRP A 86 4.71 17.35 2.93
CA TRP A 86 4.73 18.14 1.70
C TRP A 86 3.53 17.83 0.78
N VAL A 87 3.16 16.56 0.62
CA VAL A 87 1.97 16.16 -0.15
C VAL A 87 0.70 16.81 0.43
N LYS A 88 0.54 16.80 1.76
CA LYS A 88 -0.61 17.43 2.43
C LYS A 88 -0.65 18.94 2.19
N GLU A 89 0.49 19.62 2.29
CA GLU A 89 0.61 21.06 1.99
C GLU A 89 0.22 21.35 0.52
N LYS A 90 0.69 20.54 -0.42
CA LYS A 90 0.33 20.66 -1.83
C LYS A 90 -1.17 20.47 -2.08
N VAL A 91 -1.79 19.49 -1.41
CA VAL A 91 -3.24 19.22 -1.48
C VAL A 91 -4.07 20.38 -0.92
N ALA A 92 -3.59 21.03 0.14
CA ALA A 92 -4.24 22.19 0.75
C ALA A 92 -4.10 23.47 -0.10
N ALA A 93 -3.13 23.54 -1.01
CA ALA A 93 -2.92 24.70 -1.88
C ALA A 93 -4.07 24.88 -2.89
N THR A 94 -4.26 26.12 -3.35
CA THR A 94 -5.34 26.49 -4.28
C THR A 94 -5.20 25.82 -5.65
N GLN A 95 -3.96 25.59 -6.11
CA GLN A 95 -3.68 24.89 -7.37
C GLN A 95 -3.66 23.38 -7.16
N LYS A 96 -4.64 22.69 -7.74
CA LYS A 96 -4.81 21.23 -7.59
C LYS A 96 -4.25 20.41 -8.76
N ASN A 97 -3.36 20.96 -9.58
CA ASN A 97 -2.70 20.20 -10.66
C ASN A 97 -1.43 19.54 -10.15
N ILE A 98 -1.23 18.34 -10.61
CA ILE A 98 -0.02 17.55 -10.38
C ILE A 98 0.85 17.69 -11.61
N SER A 99 2.09 18.13 -11.41
CA SER A 99 3.09 18.28 -12.45
C SER A 99 4.23 17.28 -12.29
N GLU A 100 5.02 17.12 -13.33
CA GLU A 100 6.28 16.36 -13.30
C GLU A 100 7.20 16.83 -12.16
N LYS A 101 7.27 18.16 -11.93
CA LYS A 101 8.06 18.75 -10.83
C LYS A 101 7.60 18.28 -9.46
N ASP A 102 6.32 18.03 -9.28
CA ASP A 102 5.80 17.50 -8.01
C ASP A 102 6.27 16.06 -7.77
N ILE A 103 6.33 15.24 -8.82
CA ILE A 103 6.85 13.86 -8.75
C ILE A 103 8.35 13.87 -8.41
N LEU A 104 9.12 14.72 -9.09
CA LEU A 104 10.54 14.90 -8.82
C LEU A 104 10.78 15.40 -7.39
N LYS A 105 9.92 16.31 -6.89
CA LYS A 105 10.02 16.81 -5.52
C LYS A 105 9.72 15.76 -4.47
N ILE A 106 8.71 14.92 -4.68
CA ILE A 106 8.43 13.78 -3.78
C ILE A 106 9.66 12.87 -3.71
N HIS A 107 10.24 12.52 -4.87
CA HIS A 107 11.42 11.68 -4.95
C HIS A 107 12.64 12.32 -4.30
N ASP A 108 12.86 13.63 -4.50
CA ASP A 108 13.91 14.40 -3.87
C ASP A 108 13.85 14.29 -2.34
N VAL A 109 12.68 14.50 -1.75
CA VAL A 109 12.51 14.41 -0.30
C VAL A 109 12.74 12.98 0.21
N ILE A 110 12.27 11.95 -0.54
CA ILE A 110 12.43 10.52 -0.13
C ILE A 110 13.89 10.11 -0.04
N LEU A 111 14.74 10.56 -0.96
CA LEU A 111 16.15 10.13 -1.02
C LEU A 111 17.13 11.09 -0.34
N LYS A 112 16.65 12.18 0.24
CA LYS A 112 17.50 13.18 0.89
C LYS A 112 18.40 12.54 1.97
N GLY A 113 19.70 12.74 1.86
CA GLY A 113 20.72 12.19 2.77
C GLY A 113 20.93 10.67 2.65
N ILE A 114 20.21 10.00 1.72
CA ILE A 114 20.40 8.57 1.39
C ILE A 114 21.17 8.44 0.08
N ASP A 115 20.71 9.12 -0.96
CA ASP A 115 21.35 9.18 -2.27
C ASP A 115 21.10 10.56 -2.90
N ASP A 116 21.78 11.59 -2.39
CA ASP A 116 21.60 12.97 -2.84
C ASP A 116 22.00 13.17 -4.31
N HIS A 117 22.86 12.29 -4.86
CA HIS A 117 23.27 12.37 -6.25
C HIS A 117 22.14 12.05 -7.23
N ASN A 118 21.28 11.09 -6.90
CA ASN A 118 20.17 10.65 -7.74
C ASN A 118 18.82 11.24 -7.30
N SER A 119 18.82 11.97 -6.18
CA SER A 119 17.63 12.58 -5.58
C SER A 119 16.98 13.57 -6.56
N GLY A 120 15.68 13.42 -6.80
CA GLY A 120 14.91 14.28 -7.70
C GLY A 120 15.33 14.23 -9.17
N GLN A 121 16.08 13.21 -9.60
CA GLN A 121 16.59 13.08 -10.96
C GLN A 121 16.19 11.75 -11.59
N TYR A 122 15.90 11.78 -12.90
CA TYR A 122 15.65 10.55 -13.64
C TYR A 122 16.93 9.77 -13.85
N ARG A 123 16.80 8.45 -13.82
CA ARG A 123 17.91 7.55 -14.10
C ARG A 123 18.46 7.73 -15.51
N ASN A 124 19.76 7.72 -15.60
CA ASN A 124 20.51 7.72 -16.87
C ASN A 124 21.15 6.36 -17.17
N VAL A 125 20.79 5.35 -16.39
CA VAL A 125 21.28 3.97 -16.51
C VAL A 125 20.11 2.98 -16.57
N SER A 126 20.37 1.80 -17.13
CA SER A 126 19.42 0.71 -17.09
C SER A 126 19.39 0.07 -15.71
N VAL A 127 18.17 -0.15 -15.19
CA VAL A 127 17.95 -0.79 -13.89
C VAL A 127 17.10 -2.05 -14.07
N ARG A 128 17.13 -2.93 -13.09
CA ARG A 128 16.30 -4.15 -13.02
C ARG A 128 15.67 -4.28 -11.65
N ILE A 129 14.46 -4.80 -11.60
CA ILE A 129 13.80 -5.12 -10.33
C ILE A 129 14.27 -6.51 -9.91
N SER A 130 14.93 -6.61 -8.75
CA SER A 130 15.40 -7.88 -8.22
C SER A 130 14.27 -8.87 -8.02
N GLY A 131 14.42 -10.08 -8.54
CA GLY A 131 13.41 -11.14 -8.42
C GLY A 131 12.19 -11.00 -9.35
N SER A 132 12.16 -10.01 -10.26
CA SER A 132 11.07 -9.82 -11.23
C SER A 132 11.52 -10.11 -12.66
N ALA A 133 10.58 -10.63 -13.47
CA ALA A 133 10.75 -10.83 -14.91
C ALA A 133 10.39 -9.58 -15.75
N VAL A 134 9.95 -8.49 -15.12
CA VAL A 134 9.55 -7.26 -15.81
C VAL A 134 10.76 -6.60 -16.46
N VAL A 135 10.63 -6.29 -17.75
CA VAL A 135 11.62 -5.52 -18.52
C VAL A 135 11.21 -4.05 -18.48
N LEU A 136 12.05 -3.25 -17.83
CA LEU A 136 11.81 -1.82 -17.70
C LEU A 136 12.20 -1.06 -18.98
N PRO A 137 11.59 0.10 -19.25
CA PRO A 137 11.95 0.95 -20.37
C PRO A 137 13.44 1.32 -20.37
N ASN A 138 14.01 1.50 -21.56
CA ASN A 138 15.36 2.04 -21.70
C ASN A 138 15.43 3.45 -21.08
N HIS A 139 16.53 3.73 -20.35
CA HIS A 139 16.72 5.02 -19.67
C HIS A 139 16.59 6.22 -20.61
N ALA A 140 17.04 6.11 -21.88
CA ALA A 140 16.91 7.18 -22.87
C ALA A 140 15.45 7.57 -23.20
N LYS A 141 14.47 6.70 -22.88
CA LYS A 141 13.04 6.98 -23.09
C LYS A 141 12.35 7.52 -21.84
N VAL A 142 13.02 7.55 -20.70
CA VAL A 142 12.38 7.89 -19.42
C VAL A 142 11.80 9.29 -19.44
N SER A 143 12.56 10.29 -19.87
CA SER A 143 12.08 11.69 -19.93
C SER A 143 10.83 11.83 -20.79
N TYR A 144 10.83 11.23 -21.99
CA TYR A 144 9.67 11.23 -22.87
C TYR A 144 8.45 10.55 -22.25
N LEU A 145 8.64 9.38 -21.62
CA LEU A 145 7.55 8.65 -20.95
C LEU A 145 7.00 9.41 -19.74
N MET A 146 7.83 10.18 -19.06
CA MET A 146 7.39 11.01 -17.93
C MET A 146 6.64 12.27 -18.41
N GLU A 147 7.01 12.84 -19.53
CA GLU A 147 6.25 13.91 -20.19
C GLU A 147 4.85 13.42 -20.59
N GLU A 148 4.75 12.29 -21.31
CA GLU A 148 3.46 11.67 -21.64
C GLU A 148 2.63 11.33 -20.38
N PHE A 149 3.29 10.89 -19.30
CA PHE A 149 2.62 10.62 -18.04
C PHE A 149 2.11 11.90 -17.37
N ALA A 150 2.87 12.98 -17.38
CA ALA A 150 2.44 14.27 -16.86
C ALA A 150 1.26 14.85 -17.66
N ASP A 151 1.28 14.74 -18.97
CA ASP A 151 0.15 15.13 -19.84
C ASP A 151 -1.09 14.31 -19.53
N TRP A 152 -0.94 13.01 -19.33
CA TRP A 152 -2.05 12.15 -18.91
C TRP A 152 -2.61 12.53 -17.53
N LEU A 153 -1.77 12.91 -16.58
CA LEU A 153 -2.21 13.38 -15.25
C LEU A 153 -2.99 14.70 -15.33
N ALA A 154 -2.67 15.54 -16.31
CA ALA A 154 -3.32 16.83 -16.53
C ALA A 154 -4.65 16.72 -17.32
N THR A 155 -4.90 15.58 -17.98
CA THR A 155 -6.10 15.36 -18.77
C THR A 155 -7.31 15.16 -17.85
N ASP A 156 -8.42 15.81 -18.17
CA ASP A 156 -9.70 15.52 -17.51
C ASP A 156 -10.20 14.14 -17.96
N ASN A 157 -10.06 13.18 -17.06
CA ASN A 157 -10.40 11.79 -17.32
C ASN A 157 -11.75 11.47 -16.64
N ASP A 158 -12.69 10.94 -17.39
CA ASP A 158 -13.95 10.38 -16.85
C ASP A 158 -13.72 9.02 -16.17
N ILE A 159 -12.70 8.98 -15.30
CA ILE A 159 -12.28 7.79 -14.55
C ILE A 159 -12.58 8.04 -13.07
N HIS A 160 -13.10 7.03 -12.38
CA HIS A 160 -13.33 7.12 -10.95
C HIS A 160 -12.05 7.50 -10.20
N PRO A 161 -12.05 8.48 -9.25
CA PRO A 161 -10.83 8.99 -8.61
C PRO A 161 -9.92 7.92 -8.01
N VAL A 162 -10.48 6.85 -7.43
CA VAL A 162 -9.70 5.73 -6.88
C VAL A 162 -9.02 4.94 -7.99
N GLU A 163 -9.66 4.76 -9.13
CA GLU A 163 -9.07 4.10 -10.29
C GLU A 163 -7.99 4.96 -10.93
N PHE A 164 -8.24 6.27 -11.05
CA PHE A 164 -7.25 7.23 -11.56
C PHE A 164 -5.98 7.24 -10.69
N ALA A 165 -6.14 7.27 -9.36
CA ALA A 165 -5.01 7.21 -8.43
C ALA A 165 -4.23 5.88 -8.56
N ALA A 166 -4.94 4.76 -8.68
CA ALA A 166 -4.33 3.45 -8.88
C ALA A 166 -3.60 3.37 -10.24
N GLU A 167 -4.19 3.90 -11.31
CA GLU A 167 -3.57 3.93 -12.64
C GLU A 167 -2.32 4.83 -12.66
N ALA A 168 -2.35 5.99 -11.99
CA ALA A 168 -1.19 6.86 -11.86
C ALA A 168 -0.01 6.14 -11.16
N HIS A 169 -0.30 5.45 -10.08
CA HIS A 169 0.69 4.61 -9.40
C HIS A 169 1.25 3.53 -10.33
N TYR A 170 0.37 2.77 -11.00
CA TYR A 170 0.77 1.71 -11.92
C TYR A 170 1.67 2.21 -13.06
N ARG A 171 1.32 3.34 -13.67
CA ARG A 171 2.12 3.96 -14.73
C ARG A 171 3.50 4.36 -14.25
N LEU A 172 3.58 5.02 -13.08
CA LEU A 172 4.87 5.45 -12.53
C LEU A 172 5.80 4.27 -12.23
N VAL A 173 5.28 3.21 -11.57
CA VAL A 173 6.11 2.02 -11.30
C VAL A 173 6.47 1.23 -12.56
N THR A 174 5.70 1.36 -13.64
CA THR A 174 5.99 0.72 -14.94
C THR A 174 7.04 1.49 -15.73
N ILE A 175 7.00 2.83 -15.72
CA ILE A 175 8.07 3.67 -16.28
C ILE A 175 9.35 3.48 -15.48
N HIS A 176 9.22 3.37 -14.14
CA HIS A 176 10.34 3.19 -13.21
C HIS A 176 11.44 4.24 -13.42
N PRO A 177 11.09 5.53 -13.27
CA PRO A 177 11.95 6.60 -13.75
C PRO A 177 13.21 6.83 -12.93
N PHE A 178 13.34 6.25 -11.76
CA PHE A 178 14.43 6.49 -10.82
C PHE A 178 15.30 5.25 -10.62
N THR A 179 16.49 5.45 -10.06
CA THR A 179 17.41 4.35 -9.67
C THR A 179 16.89 3.59 -8.46
N ASP A 180 16.28 4.30 -7.49
CA ASP A 180 15.62 3.79 -6.29
C ASP A 180 14.42 4.66 -5.94
N GLY A 181 13.63 4.32 -4.91
CA GLY A 181 12.51 5.12 -4.43
C GLY A 181 11.24 5.12 -5.30
N ASN A 182 11.22 4.40 -6.42
CA ASN A 182 10.08 4.37 -7.35
C ASN A 182 8.77 3.95 -6.67
N GLY A 183 8.80 2.90 -5.86
CA GLY A 183 7.62 2.41 -5.15
C GLY A 183 7.09 3.41 -4.13
N ARG A 184 7.98 4.01 -3.33
CA ARG A 184 7.63 5.02 -2.31
C ARG A 184 7.04 6.27 -2.97
N THR A 185 7.67 6.77 -4.03
CA THR A 185 7.19 7.92 -4.82
C THR A 185 5.82 7.65 -5.42
N ALA A 186 5.61 6.48 -6.03
CA ALA A 186 4.35 6.13 -6.66
C ALA A 186 3.20 6.00 -5.64
N ARG A 187 3.45 5.43 -4.45
CA ARG A 187 2.44 5.36 -3.38
C ARG A 187 2.10 6.73 -2.82
N LEU A 188 3.05 7.65 -2.70
CA LEU A 188 2.78 9.03 -2.29
C LEU A 188 2.01 9.81 -3.37
N LEU A 189 2.35 9.65 -4.65
CA LEU A 189 1.60 10.23 -5.77
C LEU A 189 0.14 9.73 -5.77
N MET A 190 -0.07 8.42 -5.63
CA MET A 190 -1.41 7.83 -5.52
C MET A 190 -2.21 8.47 -4.39
N ASN A 191 -1.59 8.61 -3.22
CA ASN A 191 -2.24 9.19 -2.05
C ASN A 191 -2.48 10.69 -2.20
N MET A 192 -1.62 11.42 -2.89
CA MET A 192 -1.86 12.81 -3.26
C MET A 192 -3.12 12.96 -4.11
N ILE A 193 -3.29 12.12 -5.13
CA ILE A 193 -4.48 12.11 -6.01
C ILE A 193 -5.75 11.79 -5.21
N LEU A 194 -5.70 10.78 -4.32
CA LEU A 194 -6.82 10.43 -3.45
C LEU A 194 -7.24 11.60 -2.56
N LEU A 195 -6.28 12.23 -1.89
CA LEU A 195 -6.52 13.37 -1.01
C LEU A 195 -7.09 14.57 -1.77
N MET A 196 -6.56 14.90 -2.97
CA MET A 196 -7.09 15.96 -3.84
C MET A 196 -8.55 15.70 -4.24
N SER A 197 -8.93 14.43 -4.37
CA SER A 197 -10.29 14.00 -4.69
C SER A 197 -11.19 13.85 -3.45
N GLY A 198 -10.68 14.19 -2.26
CA GLY A 198 -11.41 14.10 -0.99
C GLY A 198 -11.54 12.70 -0.42
N TYR A 199 -10.82 11.72 -0.96
CA TYR A 199 -10.70 10.38 -0.38
C TYR A 199 -9.58 10.34 0.68
N PRO A 200 -9.72 9.52 1.73
CA PRO A 200 -8.59 9.24 2.62
C PRO A 200 -7.49 8.45 1.89
N PRO A 201 -6.24 8.51 2.38
CA PRO A 201 -5.14 7.82 1.73
C PRO A 201 -5.27 6.30 1.81
N ALA A 202 -4.81 5.59 0.79
CA ALA A 202 -4.76 4.13 0.74
C ALA A 202 -3.53 3.60 1.49
N ILE A 203 -3.76 2.73 2.49
CA ILE A 203 -2.69 2.02 3.18
C ILE A 203 -2.55 0.62 2.57
N ILE A 204 -1.45 0.37 1.86
CA ILE A 204 -1.08 -0.98 1.43
C ILE A 204 -0.33 -1.62 2.60
N ARG A 205 -0.96 -2.60 3.26
CA ARG A 205 -0.42 -3.21 4.49
C ARG A 205 0.77 -4.10 4.19
N LYS A 206 1.71 -4.19 5.14
CA LYS A 206 2.86 -5.10 5.05
C LYS A 206 2.45 -6.54 4.71
N ARG A 207 1.39 -7.05 5.33
CA ARG A 207 0.85 -8.40 5.06
C ARG A 207 0.30 -8.60 3.65
N ASP A 208 -0.04 -7.53 2.94
CA ASP A 208 -0.53 -7.55 1.56
C ASP A 208 0.62 -7.40 0.53
N ARG A 209 1.88 -7.26 1.00
CA ARG A 209 3.06 -6.99 0.17
C ARG A 209 3.20 -7.96 -1.00
N LEU A 210 3.17 -9.26 -0.71
CA LEU A 210 3.34 -10.27 -1.75
C LEU A 210 2.23 -10.20 -2.80
N LYS A 211 0.96 -10.07 -2.37
CA LYS A 211 -0.18 -9.91 -3.29
C LYS A 211 -0.05 -8.65 -4.14
N TYR A 212 0.37 -7.56 -3.53
CA TYR A 212 0.56 -6.27 -4.20
C TYR A 212 1.64 -6.35 -5.28
N ILE A 213 2.81 -6.89 -4.96
CA ILE A 213 3.93 -7.03 -5.91
C ILE A 213 3.55 -8.00 -7.03
N THR A 214 2.98 -9.19 -6.71
CA THR A 214 2.54 -10.16 -7.72
C THR A 214 1.47 -9.59 -8.64
N ALA A 215 0.51 -8.83 -8.12
CA ALA A 215 -0.55 -8.22 -8.94
C ALA A 215 0.01 -7.14 -9.89
N LEU A 216 0.97 -6.35 -9.44
CA LEU A 216 1.68 -5.37 -10.28
C LEU A 216 2.48 -6.07 -11.38
N GLU A 217 3.29 -7.06 -11.02
CA GLU A 217 4.10 -7.82 -11.96
C GLU A 217 3.24 -8.52 -13.02
N THR A 218 2.15 -9.17 -12.61
CA THR A 218 1.19 -9.78 -13.54
C THR A 218 0.68 -8.78 -14.55
N ALA A 219 0.29 -7.58 -14.11
CA ALA A 219 -0.20 -6.53 -14.99
C ALA A 219 0.90 -5.99 -15.92
N GLN A 220 2.12 -5.82 -15.44
CA GLN A 220 3.27 -5.34 -16.20
C GLN A 220 3.74 -6.34 -17.27
N LEU A 221 3.50 -7.64 -17.06
CA LEU A 221 3.77 -8.71 -18.02
C LEU A 221 2.62 -8.93 -19.03
N GLY A 222 1.65 -8.01 -19.09
CA GLY A 222 0.52 -8.06 -20.04
C GLY A 222 -0.70 -8.81 -19.54
N GLY A 223 -0.73 -9.23 -18.27
CA GLY A 223 -1.90 -9.81 -17.63
C GLY A 223 -2.92 -8.77 -17.15
N SER A 224 -3.95 -9.22 -16.43
CA SER A 224 -5.02 -8.36 -15.96
C SER A 224 -4.57 -7.47 -14.79
N LYS A 225 -4.95 -6.18 -14.82
CA LYS A 225 -4.80 -5.24 -13.70
C LYS A 225 -5.84 -5.44 -12.58
N GLU A 226 -6.81 -6.31 -12.77
CA GLU A 226 -7.99 -6.39 -11.89
C GLU A 226 -7.63 -6.70 -10.44
N ALA A 227 -6.69 -7.63 -10.20
CA ALA A 227 -6.24 -7.99 -8.86
C ALA A 227 -5.59 -6.79 -8.14
N TYR A 228 -4.77 -6.03 -8.87
CA TYR A 228 -4.15 -4.80 -8.37
C TYR A 228 -5.19 -3.73 -8.05
N LEU A 229 -6.11 -3.44 -8.96
CA LEU A 229 -7.16 -2.44 -8.75
C LEU A 229 -8.09 -2.80 -7.58
N LYS A 230 -8.43 -4.10 -7.42
CA LYS A 230 -9.18 -4.59 -6.25
C LYS A 230 -8.42 -4.37 -4.94
N LEU A 231 -7.11 -4.57 -4.94
CA LEU A 231 -6.27 -4.37 -3.75
C LEU A 231 -6.28 -2.89 -3.33
N ILE A 232 -6.09 -1.96 -4.26
CA ILE A 232 -6.14 -0.52 -3.97
C ILE A 232 -7.55 -0.10 -3.52
N ALA A 233 -8.60 -0.53 -4.21
CA ALA A 233 -9.98 -0.23 -3.81
C ALA A 233 -10.28 -0.72 -2.37
N LYS A 234 -9.81 -1.92 -2.00
CA LYS A 234 -9.92 -2.45 -0.64
C LYS A 234 -9.12 -1.62 0.37
N ALA A 235 -7.96 -1.11 -0.01
CA ALA A 235 -7.16 -0.24 0.86
C ALA A 235 -7.90 1.09 1.14
N VAL A 236 -8.49 1.71 0.12
CA VAL A 236 -9.31 2.93 0.28
C VAL A 236 -10.59 2.65 1.08
N ASP A 237 -11.26 1.51 0.85
CA ASP A 237 -12.46 1.12 1.60
C ASP A 237 -12.19 1.05 3.11
N ARG A 238 -11.05 0.44 3.51
CA ARG A 238 -10.62 0.39 4.91
C ARG A 238 -10.35 1.78 5.48
N SER A 239 -9.67 2.63 4.73
CA SER A 239 -9.38 4.00 5.20
C SER A 239 -10.66 4.82 5.37
N LEU A 240 -11.65 4.66 4.49
CA LEU A 240 -12.97 5.25 4.65
C LEU A 240 -13.68 4.77 5.93
N ASP A 241 -13.60 3.46 6.24
CA ASP A 241 -14.16 2.93 7.48
C ASP A 241 -13.50 3.54 8.73
N ILE A 242 -12.18 3.71 8.72
CA ILE A 242 -11.44 4.36 9.82
C ILE A 242 -11.95 5.80 10.04
N TYR A 243 -12.07 6.59 8.97
CA TYR A 243 -12.57 7.96 9.06
C TYR A 243 -14.03 8.01 9.53
N ILE A 244 -14.90 7.16 8.99
CA ILE A 244 -16.32 7.12 9.37
C ILE A 244 -16.49 6.72 10.85
N LYS A 245 -15.75 5.71 11.32
CA LYS A 245 -15.76 5.31 12.74
C LYS A 245 -15.29 6.43 13.64
N ALA A 246 -14.17 7.09 13.31
CA ALA A 246 -13.65 8.22 14.07
C ALA A 246 -14.68 9.37 14.18
N VAL A 247 -15.35 9.70 13.07
CA VAL A 247 -16.38 10.76 13.08
C VAL A 247 -17.60 10.39 13.90
N LYS A 248 -17.97 9.09 13.95
CA LYS A 248 -19.11 8.61 14.76
C LYS A 248 -18.76 8.41 16.23
N GLY A 249 -17.50 8.58 16.63
CA GLY A 249 -17.04 8.29 18.00
C GLY A 249 -17.04 6.79 18.32
N GLU A 250 -17.01 5.94 17.30
CA GLU A 250 -16.89 4.49 17.47
C GLU A 250 -15.40 4.14 17.63
N ASP A 251 -15.07 3.32 18.64
CA ASP A 251 -13.70 2.85 18.83
C ASP A 251 -13.22 2.11 17.57
N ALA A 252 -12.11 2.58 17.00
CA ALA A 252 -11.45 1.82 15.97
C ALA A 252 -10.94 0.52 16.63
N GLU A 253 -11.52 -0.62 16.26
CA GLU A 253 -10.90 -1.90 16.59
C GLU A 253 -9.45 -1.82 16.13
N GLN A 254 -8.52 -1.90 17.07
CA GLN A 254 -7.11 -2.03 16.74
C GLN A 254 -6.97 -3.33 15.96
N GLU A 255 -6.94 -3.20 14.63
CA GLU A 255 -6.57 -4.34 13.80
C GLU A 255 -5.09 -4.66 14.12
N ASN A 256 -4.87 -5.58 15.06
CA ASN A 256 -3.56 -6.19 15.35
C ASN A 256 -3.02 -6.99 14.14
N GLY A 257 -3.30 -6.51 12.93
CA GLY A 257 -3.17 -7.25 11.70
C GLY A 257 -1.79 -7.32 11.07
N ASP A 258 -0.77 -6.66 11.63
CA ASP A 258 0.58 -6.67 11.03
C ASP A 258 1.53 -7.67 11.69
N THR A 259 1.10 -8.39 12.71
CA THR A 259 1.88 -9.51 13.25
C THR A 259 1.77 -10.67 12.27
N LEU A 260 2.84 -10.90 11.52
CA LEU A 260 2.94 -12.07 10.67
C LEU A 260 3.41 -13.26 11.51
N LEU A 261 2.68 -14.36 11.39
CA LEU A 261 2.96 -15.60 12.11
C LEU A 261 3.79 -16.54 11.24
N LYS A 262 4.84 -17.12 11.80
CA LYS A 262 5.48 -18.28 11.20
C LYS A 262 4.53 -19.47 11.24
N ILE A 263 4.74 -20.44 10.35
CA ILE A 263 3.87 -21.61 10.26
C ILE A 263 3.70 -22.35 11.59
N GLY A 264 4.76 -22.42 12.41
CA GLY A 264 4.69 -23.05 13.73
C GLY A 264 3.86 -22.28 14.76
N GLU A 265 3.90 -20.94 14.70
CA GLU A 265 3.09 -20.07 15.55
C GLU A 265 1.62 -20.13 15.14
N LEU A 266 1.33 -20.11 13.84
CA LEU A 266 -0.02 -20.29 13.32
C LEU A 266 -0.60 -21.66 13.69
N ALA A 267 0.17 -22.72 13.47
CA ALA A 267 -0.23 -24.08 13.79
C ALA A 267 -0.56 -24.24 15.28
N LYS A 268 0.29 -23.70 16.16
CA LYS A 268 0.06 -23.69 17.62
C LYS A 268 -1.20 -22.89 17.99
N ALA A 269 -1.43 -21.75 17.37
CA ALA A 269 -2.58 -20.88 17.66
C ALA A 269 -3.93 -21.53 17.27
N VAL A 270 -3.94 -22.42 16.27
CA VAL A 270 -5.17 -23.06 15.77
C VAL A 270 -5.30 -24.54 16.15
N GLY A 271 -4.30 -25.10 16.83
CA GLY A 271 -4.30 -26.52 17.26
C GLY A 271 -4.09 -27.49 16.09
N GLU A 272 -3.39 -27.10 15.03
CA GLU A 272 -3.16 -27.92 13.83
C GLU A 272 -1.67 -28.29 13.68
N ALA A 273 -1.40 -29.35 12.90
CA ALA A 273 -0.03 -29.71 12.55
C ALA A 273 0.51 -28.77 11.44
N ASN A 274 1.83 -28.51 11.45
CA ASN A 274 2.50 -27.74 10.38
C ASN A 274 2.25 -28.33 8.98
N SER A 275 2.13 -29.66 8.87
CA SER A 275 1.82 -30.37 7.62
C SER A 275 0.43 -30.01 7.10
N THR A 276 -0.56 -29.89 7.98
CA THR A 276 -1.93 -29.48 7.63
C THR A 276 -1.94 -28.04 7.07
N ILE A 277 -1.24 -27.12 7.74
CA ILE A 277 -1.13 -25.73 7.26
C ILE A 277 -0.46 -25.68 5.88
N ARG A 278 0.66 -26.42 5.66
CA ARG A 278 1.31 -26.50 4.35
C ARG A 278 0.37 -27.07 3.28
N HIS A 279 -0.38 -28.11 3.61
CA HIS A 279 -1.33 -28.70 2.68
C HIS A 279 -2.42 -27.71 2.27
N TRP A 280 -3.05 -27.03 3.25
CA TRP A 280 -4.08 -26.02 2.96
C TRP A 280 -3.54 -24.83 2.20
N THR A 281 -2.29 -24.43 2.44
CA THR A 281 -1.62 -23.39 1.65
C THR A 281 -1.41 -23.86 0.19
N LYS A 282 -0.95 -25.11 -0.02
CA LYS A 282 -0.76 -25.70 -1.34
C LYS A 282 -2.09 -25.80 -2.12
N GLU A 283 -3.17 -26.17 -1.45
CA GLU A 283 -4.53 -26.23 -2.03
C GLU A 283 -5.14 -24.83 -2.27
N GLY A 284 -4.47 -23.76 -1.82
CA GLY A 284 -4.94 -22.37 -1.95
C GLY A 284 -6.13 -22.03 -1.04
N LEU A 285 -6.29 -22.75 0.07
CA LEU A 285 -7.23 -22.43 1.14
C LEU A 285 -6.68 -21.35 2.06
N LEU A 286 -5.36 -21.33 2.27
CA LEU A 286 -4.65 -20.32 3.04
C LEU A 286 -3.70 -19.55 2.14
N GLU A 287 -3.60 -18.26 2.38
CA GLU A 287 -2.75 -17.36 1.62
C GLU A 287 -1.50 -17.02 2.41
N VAL A 288 -0.35 -17.03 1.74
CA VAL A 288 0.92 -16.54 2.27
C VAL A 288 0.92 -15.02 2.18
N SER A 289 1.18 -14.36 3.30
CA SER A 289 1.20 -12.90 3.37
C SER A 289 2.56 -12.31 3.04
N ASP A 290 3.63 -13.05 3.39
CA ASP A 290 5.02 -12.68 3.07
C ASP A 290 5.91 -13.92 3.11
N ILE A 291 7.15 -13.80 2.61
CA ILE A 291 8.16 -14.84 2.65
C ILE A 291 9.43 -14.20 3.25
N THR A 292 10.04 -14.85 4.25
CA THR A 292 11.31 -14.38 4.81
C THR A 292 12.45 -14.54 3.79
N ASP A 293 13.56 -13.85 3.99
CA ASP A 293 14.78 -14.01 3.17
C ASP A 293 15.29 -15.47 3.14
N SER A 294 15.01 -16.23 4.20
CA SER A 294 15.32 -17.67 4.31
C SER A 294 14.24 -18.57 3.68
N GLY A 295 13.24 -18.02 2.98
CA GLY A 295 12.19 -18.77 2.26
C GLY A 295 11.04 -19.29 3.13
N TYR A 296 10.92 -18.89 4.40
CA TYR A 296 9.81 -19.29 5.25
C TYR A 296 8.54 -18.49 4.97
N HIS A 297 7.41 -19.16 4.83
CA HIS A 297 6.10 -18.56 4.68
C HIS A 297 5.66 -17.87 5.98
N LEU A 298 5.15 -16.65 5.85
CA LEU A 298 4.54 -15.86 6.89
C LEU A 298 3.05 -15.67 6.61
N TYR A 299 2.22 -15.77 7.64
CA TYR A 299 0.76 -15.69 7.56
C TYR A 299 0.24 -14.54 8.41
N ALA A 300 -0.74 -13.83 7.92
CA ALA A 300 -1.42 -12.80 8.70
C ALA A 300 -2.25 -13.43 9.84
N THR A 301 -2.45 -12.69 10.92
CA THR A 301 -3.22 -13.17 12.07
C THR A 301 -4.68 -13.49 11.74
N ASP A 302 -5.27 -12.84 10.73
CA ASP A 302 -6.62 -13.14 10.22
C ASP A 302 -6.72 -14.54 9.59
N THR A 303 -5.59 -15.18 9.24
CA THR A 303 -5.53 -16.58 8.81
C THR A 303 -6.05 -17.52 9.90
N ILE A 304 -5.95 -17.14 11.18
CA ILE A 304 -6.52 -17.90 12.31
C ILE A 304 -8.04 -18.03 12.15
N GLU A 305 -8.71 -16.91 11.84
CA GLU A 305 -10.16 -16.90 11.67
C GLU A 305 -10.59 -17.69 10.42
N ARG A 306 -9.83 -17.57 9.34
CA ARG A 306 -10.05 -18.37 8.13
C ARG A 306 -9.92 -19.87 8.40
N ILE A 307 -8.96 -20.29 9.23
CA ILE A 307 -8.81 -21.69 9.64
C ILE A 307 -10.00 -22.17 10.47
N LYS A 308 -10.51 -21.34 11.39
CA LYS A 308 -11.73 -21.67 12.13
C LYS A 308 -12.93 -21.88 11.21
N GLN A 309 -13.08 -21.05 10.16
CA GLN A 309 -14.11 -21.23 9.15
C GLN A 309 -13.92 -22.54 8.37
N ILE A 310 -12.68 -22.91 8.00
CA ILE A 310 -12.37 -24.20 7.38
C ILE A 310 -12.82 -25.36 8.30
N HIS A 311 -12.53 -25.28 9.61
CA HIS A 311 -12.94 -26.30 10.57
C HIS A 311 -14.46 -26.46 10.64
N VAL A 312 -15.21 -25.35 10.63
CA VAL A 312 -16.68 -25.37 10.62
C VAL A 312 -17.21 -26.05 9.36
N LEU A 313 -16.64 -25.72 8.19
CA LEU A 313 -17.05 -26.31 6.91
C LEU A 313 -16.65 -27.80 6.80
N LYS A 314 -15.49 -28.19 7.31
CA LYS A 314 -15.08 -29.60 7.40
C LYS A 314 -16.03 -30.41 8.30
N LYS A 315 -16.51 -29.87 9.42
CA LYS A 315 -17.54 -30.52 10.26
C LYS A 315 -18.84 -30.78 9.48
N LYS A 316 -19.14 -29.95 8.47
CA LYS A 316 -20.28 -30.17 7.53
C LYS A 316 -19.97 -31.19 6.43
N ARG A 317 -18.82 -31.89 6.51
CA ARG A 317 -18.34 -32.92 5.55
C ARG A 317 -18.08 -32.41 4.13
N LEU A 318 -17.82 -31.11 3.97
CA LEU A 318 -17.43 -30.53 2.68
C LEU A 318 -16.00 -30.93 2.32
N THR A 319 -15.76 -31.18 1.05
CA THR A 319 -14.43 -31.39 0.46
C THR A 319 -13.63 -30.10 0.46
N LEU A 320 -12.30 -30.17 0.35
CA LEU A 320 -11.44 -28.98 0.29
C LEU A 320 -11.77 -28.09 -0.90
N GLN A 321 -12.18 -28.66 -2.03
CA GLN A 321 -12.59 -27.89 -3.22
C GLN A 321 -13.91 -27.12 -2.99
N GLU A 322 -14.88 -27.73 -2.32
CA GLU A 322 -16.13 -27.07 -1.94
C GLU A 322 -15.88 -25.98 -0.90
N ILE A 323 -15.04 -26.25 0.11
CA ILE A 323 -14.63 -25.25 1.11
C ILE A 323 -13.97 -24.06 0.41
N LYS A 324 -13.09 -24.28 -0.57
CA LYS A 324 -12.45 -23.23 -1.32
C LYS A 324 -13.45 -22.31 -2.02
N ARG A 325 -14.49 -22.89 -2.64
CA ARG A 325 -15.57 -22.11 -3.30
C ARG A 325 -16.42 -21.30 -2.33
N HIS A 326 -16.60 -21.80 -1.09
CA HIS A 326 -17.32 -21.08 -0.03
C HIS A 326 -16.54 -19.93 0.59
N LEU A 327 -15.21 -19.97 0.51
CA LEU A 327 -14.31 -18.97 1.10
C LEU A 327 -13.77 -17.95 0.10
N THR A 328 -14.07 -18.12 -1.20
CA THR A 328 -13.76 -17.17 -2.28
C THR A 328 -14.87 -16.17 -2.42
#